data_cf86e9f8ff721333324acc1675630a0f
#
_entry.id   cf86e9f8ff721333324acc1675630a0f
#
_cell.length_a   1.000
_cell.length_b   1.000
_cell.length_c   1.000
_cell.angle_alpha   90.00
_cell.angle_beta   90.00
_cell.angle_gamma   90.00
#
_symmetry.space_group_name_H-M   'P 1'
#
loop_
_entity.id
_entity.type
_entity.pdbx_description
1 polymer ?
#
loop_
_entity_poly.entity_id
_entity_poly.type
_entity_poly.pdbx_seq_one_letter_code
_entity_poly.pdbx_strand_id
1 'polypeptide(L)'
;MQFIDSHVHIWTEDQKTYKRHPSYPIPGGIDASKIEINPKHFPPETIISMSAPFGIERICLVQMSFYGADNSYIIDTIDKYPQTFRGAGYIDPNMGNLENEMESLLNKGITGFRIVPEDRYVTSWLQTPGYDLMFSTASETKQALSCLVNSDAFNEIDRMSNRHPDTVIVIDHLGRIGANGTILQSDIDQLCDLAKNENIYLKVSAFYALGDKKPPHHDLIPLIKQVYDSYGPDRLMWASDAPPALMHESYEDQV
;
A
#
# COMPACT_ATOMS: atom_id res chain seq x y z
N MET A 1 -16.03 10.02 -16.62
CA MET A 1 -16.00 9.12 -15.45
C MET A 1 -14.75 9.50 -14.70
N GLN A 2 -14.82 9.68 -13.39
CA GLN A 2 -13.66 10.05 -12.59
C GLN A 2 -13.04 8.79 -12.01
N PHE A 3 -11.73 8.61 -12.17
CA PHE A 3 -11.01 7.46 -11.65
C PHE A 3 -10.09 7.87 -10.49
N ILE A 4 -9.71 6.88 -9.69
CA ILE A 4 -8.79 7.03 -8.57
C ILE A 4 -7.62 6.07 -8.78
N ASP A 5 -6.39 6.58 -8.67
CA ASP A 5 -5.22 5.73 -8.51
C ASP A 5 -5.00 5.47 -7.02
N SER A 6 -5.21 4.25 -6.58
CA SER A 6 -5.22 3.91 -5.16
C SER A 6 -3.83 3.65 -4.55
N HIS A 7 -2.73 3.72 -5.35
CA HIS A 7 -1.39 3.48 -4.85
C HIS A 7 -0.33 4.15 -5.72
N VAL A 8 0.20 5.26 -5.25
CA VAL A 8 1.30 5.99 -5.88
C VAL A 8 2.31 6.38 -4.81
N HIS A 9 3.57 6.39 -5.19
CA HIS A 9 4.65 6.92 -4.35
C HIS A 9 5.20 8.22 -4.92
N ILE A 10 5.64 9.10 -4.03
CA ILE A 10 6.37 10.32 -4.40
C ILE A 10 7.65 10.43 -3.59
N TRP A 11 8.65 11.05 -4.17
CA TRP A 11 9.90 11.38 -3.45
C TRP A 11 10.65 12.52 -4.10
N THR A 12 11.57 13.09 -3.33
CA THR A 12 12.37 14.25 -3.74
C THR A 12 13.86 14.01 -3.49
N GLU A 13 14.70 14.76 -4.23
CA GLU A 13 16.13 14.87 -3.98
C GLU A 13 16.46 15.82 -2.81
N ASP A 14 15.49 16.64 -2.35
CA ASP A 14 15.68 17.52 -1.21
C ASP A 14 15.73 16.75 0.11
N GLN A 15 16.90 16.21 0.40
CA GLN A 15 17.16 15.52 1.67
C GLN A 15 17.51 16.47 2.83
N LYS A 16 17.51 17.80 2.60
CA LYS A 16 17.63 18.76 3.69
C LYS A 16 16.32 18.90 4.43
N THR A 17 15.22 19.00 3.67
CA THR A 17 13.87 19.15 4.21
C THR A 17 13.26 17.77 4.54
N TYR A 18 13.36 16.81 3.61
CA TYR A 18 12.74 15.48 3.72
C TYR A 18 13.83 14.40 3.78
N LYS A 19 14.26 14.09 4.99
CA LYS A 19 15.39 13.16 5.21
C LYS A 19 14.96 11.72 5.00
N ARG A 20 15.80 10.96 4.29
CA ARG A 20 15.68 9.50 4.28
C ARG A 20 16.19 8.94 5.58
N HIS A 21 15.45 8.02 6.17
CA HIS A 21 15.77 7.40 7.44
C HIS A 21 16.65 6.16 7.23
N PRO A 22 17.94 6.16 7.65
CA PRO A 22 18.89 5.09 7.29
C PRO A 22 18.58 3.74 7.96
N SER A 23 17.87 3.76 9.09
CA SER A 23 17.60 2.55 9.90
C SER A 23 16.17 2.03 9.74
N TYR A 24 15.40 2.54 8.77
CA TYR A 24 14.06 2.01 8.55
C TYR A 24 14.13 0.60 7.94
N PRO A 25 13.43 -0.40 8.49
CA PRO A 25 13.49 -1.74 7.95
C PRO A 25 12.93 -1.78 6.54
N ILE A 26 13.84 -1.81 5.57
CA ILE A 26 13.48 -2.22 4.23
C ILE A 26 13.54 -3.74 4.23
N PRO A 27 12.51 -4.40 3.73
CA PRO A 27 12.51 -5.85 3.63
C PRO A 27 13.78 -6.37 2.96
N GLY A 28 14.46 -7.31 3.62
CA GLY A 28 15.76 -7.83 3.17
C GLY A 28 16.98 -7.19 3.84
N GLY A 29 16.80 -6.36 4.89
CA GLY A 29 17.91 -5.80 5.68
C GLY A 29 18.77 -4.78 4.92
N ILE A 30 18.25 -4.22 3.84
CA ILE A 30 18.97 -3.24 3.02
C ILE A 30 18.93 -1.89 3.73
N ASP A 31 20.09 -1.26 3.88
CA ASP A 31 20.23 0.10 4.39
C ASP A 31 19.55 1.09 3.42
N ALA A 32 18.48 1.74 3.87
CA ALA A 32 17.69 2.68 3.07
C ALA A 32 18.52 3.81 2.45
N SER A 33 19.60 4.21 3.14
CA SER A 33 20.49 5.26 2.65
C SER A 33 21.33 4.85 1.44
N LYS A 34 21.47 3.54 1.19
CA LYS A 34 22.25 2.96 0.10
C LYS A 34 21.41 2.52 -1.10
N ILE A 35 20.09 2.66 -1.02
CA ILE A 35 19.23 2.35 -2.15
C ILE A 35 19.42 3.41 -3.22
N GLU A 36 19.86 2.97 -4.39
CA GLU A 36 19.83 3.80 -5.58
C GLU A 36 18.39 3.89 -6.08
N ILE A 37 17.77 5.07 -5.85
CA ILE A 37 16.39 5.32 -6.23
C ILE A 37 16.36 5.87 -7.66
N ASN A 38 15.60 5.22 -8.51
CA ASN A 38 15.37 5.64 -9.88
C ASN A 38 13.84 5.74 -10.16
N PRO A 39 13.34 6.88 -10.68
CA PRO A 39 14.05 8.15 -10.88
C PRO A 39 14.50 8.76 -9.54
N LYS A 40 15.53 9.60 -9.56
CA LYS A 40 16.04 10.26 -8.33
C LYS A 40 15.02 11.20 -7.68
N HIS A 41 14.10 11.71 -8.50
CA HIS A 41 13.07 12.67 -8.13
C HIS A 41 11.76 12.30 -8.84
N PHE A 42 10.69 12.14 -8.08
CA PHE A 42 9.34 11.90 -8.61
C PHE A 42 8.33 12.72 -7.79
N PRO A 43 8.19 14.02 -8.13
CA PRO A 43 7.31 14.93 -7.39
C PRO A 43 5.84 14.74 -7.79
N PRO A 44 4.90 15.27 -6.99
CA PRO A 44 3.47 15.13 -7.25
C PRO A 44 3.02 15.68 -8.60
N GLU A 45 3.66 16.73 -9.10
CA GLU A 45 3.34 17.31 -10.42
C GLU A 45 3.56 16.32 -11.57
N THR A 46 4.54 15.42 -11.42
CA THR A 46 4.82 14.39 -12.42
C THR A 46 3.64 13.43 -12.55
N ILE A 47 3.17 12.86 -11.44
CA ILE A 47 2.04 11.93 -11.51
C ILE A 47 0.74 12.62 -11.90
N ILE A 48 0.49 13.86 -11.46
CA ILE A 48 -0.68 14.64 -11.91
C ILE A 48 -0.68 14.77 -13.44
N SER A 49 0.48 15.15 -14.02
CA SER A 49 0.59 15.31 -15.47
C SER A 49 0.42 14.00 -16.23
N MET A 50 0.93 12.88 -15.68
CA MET A 50 0.85 11.56 -16.30
C MET A 50 -0.55 10.97 -16.25
N SER A 51 -1.27 11.17 -15.15
CA SER A 51 -2.57 10.54 -14.89
C SER A 51 -3.75 11.31 -15.48
N ALA A 52 -3.61 12.63 -15.65
CA ALA A 52 -4.67 13.51 -16.13
C ALA A 52 -5.28 13.10 -17.50
N PRO A 53 -4.50 12.66 -18.52
CA PRO A 53 -5.06 12.22 -19.80
C PRO A 53 -6.01 11.03 -19.69
N PHE A 54 -5.91 10.23 -18.62
CA PHE A 54 -6.71 9.03 -18.36
C PHE A 54 -7.92 9.30 -17.44
N GLY A 55 -8.17 10.57 -17.07
CA GLY A 55 -9.30 10.95 -16.22
C GLY A 55 -9.12 10.56 -14.76
N ILE A 56 -7.88 10.37 -14.31
CA ILE A 56 -7.55 10.13 -12.90
C ILE A 56 -7.41 11.49 -12.22
N GLU A 57 -8.33 11.77 -11.30
CA GLU A 57 -8.42 13.06 -10.61
C GLU A 57 -8.00 12.97 -9.15
N ARG A 58 -8.01 11.77 -8.58
CA ARG A 58 -7.64 11.52 -7.19
C ARG A 58 -6.59 10.42 -7.11
N ILE A 59 -5.67 10.60 -6.18
CA ILE A 59 -4.53 9.71 -6.00
C ILE A 59 -4.30 9.46 -4.51
N CYS A 60 -4.14 8.21 -4.13
CA CYS A 60 -3.69 7.85 -2.80
C CYS A 60 -2.16 7.74 -2.79
N LEU A 61 -1.51 8.66 -2.08
CA LEU A 61 -0.07 8.61 -1.86
C LEU A 61 0.26 7.61 -0.76
N VAL A 62 1.12 6.65 -1.05
CA VAL A 62 1.58 5.68 -0.06
C VAL A 62 3.01 6.01 0.33
N GLN A 63 3.25 6.13 1.63
CA GLN A 63 4.56 6.48 2.18
C GLN A 63 5.64 5.49 1.74
N MET A 64 6.75 6.06 1.26
CA MET A 64 7.93 5.25 0.96
C MET A 64 8.68 4.86 2.24
N SER A 65 9.08 3.59 2.33
CA SER A 65 9.74 3.05 3.53
C SER A 65 11.00 3.80 3.94
N PHE A 66 11.73 4.40 3.00
CA PHE A 66 12.94 5.16 3.32
C PHE A 66 12.69 6.53 3.99
N TYR A 67 11.45 7.01 4.04
CA TYR A 67 11.08 8.15 4.87
C TYR A 67 10.66 7.74 6.29
N GLY A 68 10.41 6.46 6.52
CA GLY A 68 9.96 5.96 7.81
C GLY A 68 8.67 6.61 8.28
N ALA A 69 8.63 6.98 9.56
CA ALA A 69 7.49 7.66 10.18
C ALA A 69 7.45 9.18 9.89
N ASP A 70 8.40 9.72 9.12
CA ASP A 70 8.35 11.12 8.69
C ASP A 70 7.42 11.28 7.49
N ASN A 71 6.14 11.54 7.76
CA ASN A 71 5.10 11.73 6.76
C ASN A 71 5.07 13.17 6.17
N SER A 72 6.04 14.03 6.48
CA SER A 72 6.00 15.45 6.14
C SER A 72 5.85 15.69 4.63
N TYR A 73 6.57 14.95 3.78
CA TYR A 73 6.49 15.15 2.33
C TYR A 73 5.10 14.83 1.75
N ILE A 74 4.45 13.77 2.24
CA ILE A 74 3.07 13.47 1.81
C ILE A 74 2.11 14.54 2.33
N ILE A 75 2.26 14.98 3.58
CA ILE A 75 1.40 16.00 4.21
C ILE A 75 1.51 17.32 3.44
N ASP A 76 2.73 17.80 3.19
CA ASP A 76 2.94 19.05 2.44
C ASP A 76 2.38 18.97 1.01
N THR A 77 2.43 17.77 0.40
CA THR A 77 1.82 17.51 -0.89
C THR A 77 0.30 17.56 -0.84
N ILE A 78 -0.32 16.98 0.20
CA ILE A 78 -1.77 17.02 0.40
C ILE A 78 -2.22 18.45 0.64
N ASP A 79 -1.52 19.20 1.47
CA ASP A 79 -1.82 20.62 1.75
C ASP A 79 -1.75 21.47 0.47
N LYS A 80 -0.81 21.18 -0.41
CA LYS A 80 -0.66 21.88 -1.70
C LYS A 80 -1.75 21.51 -2.71
N TYR A 81 -2.21 20.25 -2.71
CA TYR A 81 -3.18 19.71 -3.66
C TYR A 81 -4.33 18.95 -2.94
N PRO A 82 -5.13 19.61 -2.09
CA PRO A 82 -6.07 18.93 -1.18
C PRO A 82 -7.25 18.27 -1.89
N GLN A 83 -7.51 18.60 -3.15
CA GLN A 83 -8.57 17.96 -3.95
C GLN A 83 -8.09 16.71 -4.68
N THR A 84 -6.77 16.57 -4.87
CA THR A 84 -6.16 15.49 -5.64
C THR A 84 -5.65 14.36 -4.75
N PHE A 85 -5.01 14.69 -3.62
CA PHE A 85 -4.30 13.69 -2.83
C PHE A 85 -4.94 13.39 -1.47
N ARG A 86 -4.81 12.12 -1.05
CA ARG A 86 -4.88 11.63 0.32
C ARG A 86 -3.69 10.71 0.56
N GLY A 87 -3.35 10.47 1.83
CA GLY A 87 -2.16 9.70 2.18
C GLY A 87 -2.47 8.41 2.94
N ALA A 88 -1.71 7.36 2.61
CA ALA A 88 -1.44 6.24 3.49
C ALA A 88 -0.03 6.44 4.08
N GLY A 89 0.01 6.94 5.31
CA GLY A 89 1.25 7.27 6.00
C GLY A 89 1.90 6.04 6.64
N TYR A 90 2.93 6.30 7.41
CA TYR A 90 3.52 5.29 8.29
C TYR A 90 3.57 5.80 9.72
N ILE A 91 3.33 4.91 10.68
CA ILE A 91 3.34 5.19 12.11
C ILE A 91 3.90 3.98 12.86
N ASP A 92 4.65 4.21 13.95
CA ASP A 92 5.10 3.12 14.82
C ASP A 92 3.93 2.68 15.72
N PRO A 93 3.41 1.45 15.60
CA PRO A 93 2.31 0.97 16.43
C PRO A 93 2.65 0.92 17.92
N ASN A 94 3.94 0.92 18.29
CA ASN A 94 4.38 0.83 19.68
C ASN A 94 4.66 2.20 20.33
N MET A 95 4.37 3.30 19.64
CA MET A 95 4.54 4.63 20.23
C MET A 95 3.54 4.89 21.37
N GLY A 96 3.95 5.68 22.39
CA GLY A 96 3.17 5.85 23.60
C GLY A 96 1.90 6.71 23.48
N ASN A 97 1.68 7.40 22.33
CA ASN A 97 0.55 8.30 22.07
C ASN A 97 -0.13 8.01 20.73
N LEU A 98 -0.19 6.74 20.35
CA LEU A 98 -0.62 6.25 19.03
C LEU A 98 -1.97 6.83 18.59
N GLU A 99 -2.98 6.79 19.44
CA GLU A 99 -4.35 7.25 19.14
C GLU A 99 -4.38 8.73 18.76
N ASN A 100 -3.74 9.58 19.57
CA ASN A 100 -3.66 11.03 19.30
C ASN A 100 -2.88 11.33 18.01
N GLU A 101 -1.84 10.57 17.75
CA GLU A 101 -1.04 10.77 16.53
C GLU A 101 -1.81 10.33 15.28
N MET A 102 -2.54 9.21 15.33
CA MET A 102 -3.42 8.78 14.24
C MET A 102 -4.49 9.82 13.94
N GLU A 103 -5.14 10.39 14.96
CA GLU A 103 -6.11 11.47 14.80
C GLU A 103 -5.47 12.75 14.24
N SER A 104 -4.29 13.13 14.75
CA SER A 104 -3.53 14.28 14.24
C SER A 104 -3.20 14.13 12.75
N LEU A 105 -2.76 12.95 12.34
CA LEU A 105 -2.44 12.63 10.95
C LEU A 105 -3.70 12.60 10.06
N LEU A 106 -4.83 12.11 10.57
CA LEU A 106 -6.11 12.18 9.85
C LEU A 106 -6.48 13.63 9.48
N ASN A 107 -6.34 14.55 10.43
CA ASN A 107 -6.60 15.98 10.22
C ASN A 107 -5.67 16.62 9.17
N LYS A 108 -4.54 15.97 8.87
CA LYS A 108 -3.58 16.35 7.83
C LYS A 108 -3.78 15.58 6.51
N GLY A 109 -4.88 14.83 6.38
CA GLY A 109 -5.22 14.11 5.16
C GLY A 109 -4.59 12.71 5.02
N ILE A 110 -4.01 12.17 6.10
CA ILE A 110 -3.56 10.78 6.16
C ILE A 110 -4.75 9.90 6.52
N THR A 111 -5.37 9.30 5.53
CA THR A 111 -6.60 8.53 5.64
C THR A 111 -6.36 7.03 5.79
N GLY A 112 -5.12 6.62 5.91
CA GLY A 112 -4.73 5.24 6.18
C GLY A 112 -3.27 5.12 6.55
N PHE A 113 -2.85 3.91 6.89
CA PHE A 113 -1.47 3.61 7.23
C PHE A 113 -0.99 2.38 6.49
N ARG A 114 0.24 2.44 5.98
CA ARG A 114 0.91 1.28 5.42
C ARG A 114 1.50 0.43 6.55
N ILE A 115 1.17 -0.86 6.55
CA ILE A 115 1.72 -1.84 7.46
C ILE A 115 2.62 -2.79 6.66
N VAL A 116 3.87 -2.89 7.09
CA VAL A 116 4.87 -3.80 6.50
C VAL A 116 5.51 -4.56 7.66
N PRO A 117 5.44 -5.90 7.68
CA PRO A 117 6.17 -6.68 8.69
C PRO A 117 7.68 -6.39 8.58
N GLU A 118 8.38 -6.34 9.70
CA GLU A 118 9.85 -6.20 9.72
C GLU A 118 10.51 -7.36 8.96
N ASP A 119 10.01 -8.56 9.19
CA ASP A 119 10.21 -9.72 8.33
C ASP A 119 8.89 -10.04 7.65
N ARG A 120 8.84 -10.00 6.32
CA ARG A 120 7.62 -10.28 5.54
C ARG A 120 7.10 -11.71 5.69
N TYR A 121 7.89 -12.58 6.30
CA TYR A 121 7.58 -13.98 6.53
C TYR A 121 7.19 -14.30 7.98
N VAL A 122 7.06 -13.29 8.85
CA VAL A 122 6.65 -13.49 10.24
C VAL A 122 5.14 -13.68 10.34
N THR A 123 4.72 -14.89 10.69
CA THR A 123 3.32 -15.28 10.80
C THR A 123 2.60 -14.75 12.05
N SER A 124 3.31 -14.04 12.93
CA SER A 124 2.78 -13.49 14.20
C SER A 124 2.99 -11.99 14.36
N TRP A 125 3.34 -11.31 13.29
CA TRP A 125 3.75 -9.91 13.30
C TRP A 125 2.69 -8.92 13.84
N LEU A 126 1.41 -9.24 13.73
CA LEU A 126 0.31 -8.42 14.25
C LEU A 126 -0.08 -8.72 15.71
N GLN A 127 0.68 -9.55 16.41
CA GLN A 127 0.30 -10.01 17.76
C GLN A 127 0.79 -9.08 18.88
N THR A 128 1.43 -7.95 18.57
CA THR A 128 1.83 -6.99 19.61
C THR A 128 0.64 -6.13 20.06
N PRO A 129 0.63 -5.67 21.33
CA PRO A 129 -0.43 -4.79 21.82
C PRO A 129 -0.58 -3.49 21.00
N GLY A 130 0.52 -2.99 20.43
CA GLY A 130 0.51 -1.78 19.60
C GLY A 130 -0.30 -1.97 18.32
N TYR A 131 -0.22 -3.12 17.65
CA TYR A 131 -1.07 -3.39 16.49
C TYR A 131 -2.54 -3.54 16.88
N ASP A 132 -2.84 -4.17 18.02
CA ASP A 132 -4.22 -4.28 18.50
C ASP A 132 -4.84 -2.90 18.74
N LEU A 133 -4.10 -1.99 19.38
CA LEU A 133 -4.49 -0.61 19.56
C LEU A 133 -4.64 0.13 18.22
N MET A 134 -3.70 -0.05 17.29
CA MET A 134 -3.75 0.56 15.96
C MET A 134 -5.01 0.16 15.18
N PHE A 135 -5.38 -1.12 15.21
CA PHE A 135 -6.58 -1.62 14.54
C PHE A 135 -7.85 -1.06 15.20
N SER A 136 -7.93 -1.04 16.53
CA SER A 136 -9.04 -0.43 17.25
C SER A 136 -9.19 1.05 16.91
N THR A 137 -8.10 1.82 16.99
CA THR A 137 -8.10 3.26 16.66
C THR A 137 -8.48 3.52 15.20
N ALA A 138 -7.99 2.68 14.27
CA ALA A 138 -8.33 2.79 12.86
C ALA A 138 -9.84 2.59 12.60
N SER A 139 -10.49 1.71 13.37
CA SER A 139 -11.96 1.56 13.35
C SER A 139 -12.68 2.84 13.76
N GLU A 140 -12.20 3.53 14.79
CA GLU A 140 -12.79 4.77 15.31
C GLU A 140 -12.57 5.95 14.39
N THR A 141 -11.33 6.12 13.91
CA THR A 141 -10.92 7.22 13.02
C THR A 141 -11.31 7.01 11.56
N LYS A 142 -11.77 5.80 11.20
CA LYS A 142 -12.07 5.37 9.82
C LYS A 142 -10.85 5.45 8.87
N GLN A 143 -9.66 5.29 9.41
CA GLN A 143 -8.44 5.16 8.64
C GLN A 143 -8.23 3.71 8.20
N ALA A 144 -7.88 3.49 6.94
CA ALA A 144 -7.63 2.15 6.40
C ALA A 144 -6.23 1.65 6.76
N LEU A 145 -6.07 0.35 6.96
CA LEU A 145 -4.77 -0.28 7.18
C LEU A 145 -4.34 -1.04 5.91
N SER A 146 -3.33 -0.52 5.21
CA SER A 146 -2.83 -1.05 3.94
C SER A 146 -1.64 -1.98 4.19
N CYS A 147 -1.84 -3.28 3.98
CA CYS A 147 -0.91 -4.34 4.35
C CYS A 147 -0.10 -4.82 3.14
N LEU A 148 1.21 -4.57 3.13
CA LEU A 148 2.12 -5.14 2.14
C LEU A 148 2.66 -6.48 2.66
N VAL A 149 2.00 -7.56 2.29
CA VAL A 149 2.23 -8.90 2.83
C VAL A 149 2.35 -9.96 1.72
N ASN A 150 2.84 -11.13 2.07
CA ASN A 150 2.77 -12.34 1.25
C ASN A 150 1.71 -13.31 1.83
N SER A 151 1.47 -14.43 1.16
CA SER A 151 0.45 -15.42 1.54
C SER A 151 0.65 -16.04 2.93
N ASP A 152 1.88 -16.13 3.42
CA ASP A 152 2.19 -16.65 4.76
C ASP A 152 1.68 -15.76 5.91
N ALA A 153 1.34 -14.49 5.62
CA ALA A 153 0.73 -13.57 6.59
C ALA A 153 -0.82 -13.57 6.56
N PHE A 154 -1.47 -14.26 5.63
CA PHE A 154 -2.93 -14.19 5.47
C PHE A 154 -3.70 -14.67 6.70
N ASN A 155 -3.19 -15.65 7.44
CA ASN A 155 -3.79 -16.10 8.69
C ASN A 155 -3.84 -14.98 9.76
N GLU A 156 -2.80 -14.13 9.83
CA GLU A 156 -2.80 -12.99 10.75
C GLU A 156 -3.76 -11.89 10.30
N ILE A 157 -3.87 -11.67 8.98
CA ILE A 157 -4.88 -10.75 8.43
C ILE A 157 -6.30 -11.25 8.76
N ASP A 158 -6.59 -12.55 8.56
CA ASP A 158 -7.87 -13.15 8.91
C ASP A 158 -8.19 -12.98 10.40
N ARG A 159 -7.22 -13.29 11.26
CA ARG A 159 -7.35 -13.14 12.73
C ARG A 159 -7.68 -11.70 13.13
N MET A 160 -6.95 -10.73 12.59
CA MET A 160 -7.14 -9.32 12.92
C MET A 160 -8.42 -8.75 12.32
N SER A 161 -8.80 -9.17 11.12
CA SER A 161 -10.07 -8.81 10.51
C SER A 161 -11.27 -9.27 11.34
N ASN A 162 -11.25 -10.52 11.83
CA ASN A 162 -12.29 -11.06 12.72
C ASN A 162 -12.32 -10.36 14.08
N ARG A 163 -11.16 -9.95 14.61
CA ARG A 163 -11.06 -9.27 15.90
C ARG A 163 -11.51 -7.81 15.82
N HIS A 164 -11.30 -7.15 14.69
CA HIS A 164 -11.62 -5.75 14.43
C HIS A 164 -12.49 -5.60 13.17
N PRO A 165 -13.75 -6.08 13.19
CA PRO A 165 -14.56 -6.17 11.98
C PRO A 165 -14.94 -4.79 11.37
N ASP A 166 -14.85 -3.71 12.15
CA ASP A 166 -15.12 -2.35 11.70
C ASP A 166 -13.89 -1.63 11.12
N THR A 167 -12.72 -2.28 11.16
CA THR A 167 -11.48 -1.73 10.60
C THR A 167 -11.32 -2.15 9.15
N VAL A 168 -11.18 -1.17 8.26
CA VAL A 168 -10.90 -1.44 6.84
C VAL A 168 -9.46 -1.90 6.67
N ILE A 169 -9.29 -3.10 6.15
CA ILE A 169 -7.99 -3.70 5.83
C ILE A 169 -7.85 -3.75 4.32
N VAL A 170 -6.74 -3.26 3.81
CA VAL A 170 -6.42 -3.29 2.38
C VAL A 170 -5.18 -4.16 2.17
N ILE A 171 -5.28 -5.22 1.39
CA ILE A 171 -4.13 -6.03 1.01
C ILE A 171 -3.54 -5.46 -0.27
N ASP A 172 -2.28 -5.05 -0.22
CA ASP A 172 -1.57 -4.48 -1.36
C ASP A 172 -1.19 -5.55 -2.39
N HIS A 173 -1.33 -5.22 -3.68
CA HIS A 173 -0.74 -5.94 -4.81
C HIS A 173 -1.07 -7.43 -4.83
N LEU A 174 -2.38 -7.78 -4.70
CA LEU A 174 -2.86 -9.19 -4.72
C LEU A 174 -2.13 -10.09 -3.71
N GLY A 175 -1.76 -9.53 -2.53
CA GLY A 175 -0.99 -10.26 -1.52
C GLY A 175 0.36 -10.75 -2.02
N ARG A 176 0.90 -10.10 -3.07
CA ARG A 176 2.17 -10.42 -3.71
C ARG A 176 2.30 -11.86 -4.20
N ILE A 177 1.18 -12.51 -4.51
CA ILE A 177 1.16 -13.85 -5.10
C ILE A 177 1.93 -13.81 -6.44
N GLY A 178 2.89 -14.71 -6.60
CA GLY A 178 3.76 -14.72 -7.78
C GLY A 178 4.97 -13.79 -7.72
N ALA A 179 5.26 -13.10 -6.62
CA ALA A 179 6.42 -12.21 -6.50
C ALA A 179 7.77 -12.93 -6.71
N ASN A 180 7.84 -14.23 -6.41
CA ASN A 180 8.99 -15.10 -6.66
C ASN A 180 8.99 -15.73 -8.06
N GLY A 181 8.04 -15.37 -8.94
CA GLY A 181 7.85 -15.93 -10.28
C GLY A 181 6.94 -17.15 -10.34
N THR A 182 6.41 -17.62 -9.20
CA THR A 182 5.51 -18.80 -9.16
C THR A 182 4.17 -18.44 -8.54
N ILE A 183 3.10 -18.63 -9.29
CA ILE A 183 1.72 -18.45 -8.82
C ILE A 183 1.22 -19.82 -8.36
N LEU A 184 1.06 -19.98 -7.03
CA LEU A 184 0.53 -21.21 -6.44
C LEU A 184 -0.99 -21.10 -6.26
N GLN A 185 -1.73 -22.12 -6.68
CA GLN A 185 -3.18 -22.16 -6.48
C GLN A 185 -3.54 -22.11 -4.99
N SER A 186 -2.75 -22.74 -4.12
CA SER A 186 -2.96 -22.67 -2.67
C SER A 186 -2.91 -21.23 -2.10
N ASP A 187 -2.07 -20.37 -2.67
CA ASP A 187 -2.00 -18.97 -2.25
C ASP A 187 -3.22 -18.19 -2.73
N ILE A 188 -3.68 -18.49 -3.96
CA ILE A 188 -4.92 -17.91 -4.51
C ILE A 188 -6.12 -18.32 -3.66
N ASP A 189 -6.23 -19.61 -3.32
CA ASP A 189 -7.32 -20.14 -2.51
C ASP A 189 -7.36 -19.45 -1.13
N GLN A 190 -6.21 -19.29 -0.48
CA GLN A 190 -6.11 -18.56 0.80
C GLN A 190 -6.52 -17.08 0.67
N LEU A 191 -6.08 -16.39 -0.40
CA LEU A 191 -6.48 -15.01 -0.63
C LEU A 191 -7.99 -14.90 -0.87
N CYS A 192 -8.57 -15.81 -1.65
CA CYS A 192 -10.01 -15.87 -1.92
C CYS A 192 -10.82 -16.19 -0.65
N ASP A 193 -10.31 -17.07 0.22
CA ASP A 193 -10.95 -17.41 1.51
C ASP A 193 -11.07 -16.19 2.45
N LEU A 194 -10.18 -15.20 2.34
CA LEU A 194 -10.26 -13.95 3.11
C LEU A 194 -11.47 -13.11 2.71
N ALA A 195 -12.07 -13.33 1.52
CA ALA A 195 -13.24 -12.61 1.05
C ALA A 195 -14.49 -12.79 1.93
N LYS A 196 -14.53 -13.82 2.79
CA LYS A 196 -15.56 -14.00 3.83
C LYS A 196 -15.63 -12.82 4.81
N ASN A 197 -14.54 -12.08 4.98
CA ASN A 197 -14.44 -10.90 5.82
C ASN A 197 -14.77 -9.65 4.99
N GLU A 198 -15.91 -9.03 5.26
CA GLU A 198 -16.43 -7.90 4.46
C GLU A 198 -15.56 -6.64 4.57
N ASN A 199 -14.74 -6.52 5.61
CA ASN A 199 -13.83 -5.40 5.84
C ASN A 199 -12.47 -5.54 5.14
N ILE A 200 -12.24 -6.58 4.33
CA ILE A 200 -11.02 -6.78 3.55
C ILE A 200 -11.23 -6.35 2.09
N TYR A 201 -10.34 -5.50 1.62
CA TYR A 201 -10.24 -4.97 0.26
C TYR A 201 -8.90 -5.34 -0.35
N LEU A 202 -8.81 -5.39 -1.69
CA LEU A 202 -7.58 -5.71 -2.40
C LEU A 202 -7.17 -4.62 -3.39
N LYS A 203 -5.87 -4.38 -3.50
CA LYS A 203 -5.29 -3.65 -4.63
C LYS A 203 -4.87 -4.62 -5.73
N VAL A 204 -5.51 -4.49 -6.88
CA VAL A 204 -5.20 -5.20 -8.12
C VAL A 204 -4.17 -4.35 -8.87
N SER A 205 -2.89 -4.60 -8.63
CA SER A 205 -1.80 -3.70 -9.03
C SER A 205 -0.43 -4.36 -8.96
N ALA A 206 0.61 -3.62 -9.33
CA ALA A 206 2.02 -4.04 -9.31
C ALA A 206 2.29 -5.30 -10.17
N PHE A 207 1.64 -5.42 -11.30
CA PHE A 207 1.75 -6.60 -12.18
C PHE A 207 3.19 -6.85 -12.64
N TYR A 208 3.98 -5.79 -12.84
CA TYR A 208 5.41 -5.84 -13.16
C TYR A 208 6.25 -6.64 -12.13
N ALA A 209 5.73 -6.81 -10.90
CA ALA A 209 6.41 -7.51 -9.80
C ALA A 209 5.90 -8.94 -9.57
N LEU A 210 4.85 -9.37 -10.28
CA LEU A 210 4.15 -10.64 -10.06
C LEU A 210 4.27 -11.56 -11.29
N GLY A 211 4.15 -12.87 -11.06
CA GLY A 211 4.15 -13.89 -12.11
C GLY A 211 5.36 -13.79 -13.04
N ASP A 212 5.12 -13.83 -14.34
CA ASP A 212 6.15 -13.73 -15.39
C ASP A 212 6.79 -12.34 -15.51
N LYS A 213 6.20 -11.33 -14.86
CA LYS A 213 6.68 -9.93 -14.84
C LYS A 213 6.85 -9.32 -16.23
N LYS A 214 6.01 -9.72 -17.17
CA LYS A 214 6.07 -9.30 -18.58
C LYS A 214 4.72 -8.80 -19.07
N PRO A 215 4.62 -7.57 -19.56
CA PRO A 215 3.40 -7.10 -20.23
C PRO A 215 3.03 -8.03 -21.41
N PRO A 216 1.74 -8.28 -21.67
CA PRO A 216 0.56 -7.71 -21.01
C PRO A 216 0.02 -8.53 -19.82
N HIS A 217 0.85 -9.24 -19.06
CA HIS A 217 0.55 -9.95 -17.81
C HIS A 217 -0.59 -10.96 -17.89
N HIS A 218 -0.73 -11.69 -19.01
CA HIS A 218 -1.80 -12.66 -19.22
C HIS A 218 -1.77 -13.83 -18.22
N ASP A 219 -0.60 -14.14 -17.67
CA ASP A 219 -0.40 -15.14 -16.63
C ASP A 219 -1.11 -14.80 -15.32
N LEU A 220 -1.39 -13.52 -15.06
CA LEU A 220 -2.14 -13.06 -13.88
C LEU A 220 -3.67 -13.14 -14.05
N ILE A 221 -4.19 -13.30 -15.28
CA ILE A 221 -5.64 -13.32 -15.54
C ILE A 221 -6.38 -14.38 -14.69
N PRO A 222 -5.87 -15.63 -14.53
CA PRO A 222 -6.55 -16.61 -13.70
C PRO A 222 -6.64 -16.21 -12.21
N LEU A 223 -5.60 -15.57 -11.66
CA LEU A 223 -5.59 -15.04 -10.31
C LEU A 223 -6.59 -13.90 -10.16
N ILE A 224 -6.53 -12.90 -11.05
CA ILE A 224 -7.42 -11.72 -11.01
C ILE A 224 -8.89 -12.16 -11.12
N LYS A 225 -9.20 -13.13 -12.00
CA LYS A 225 -10.57 -13.63 -12.16
C LYS A 225 -11.09 -14.30 -10.88
N GLN A 226 -10.31 -15.17 -10.24
CA GLN A 226 -10.71 -15.84 -9.01
C GLN A 226 -10.94 -14.83 -7.87
N VAL A 227 -10.05 -13.83 -7.77
CA VAL A 227 -10.19 -12.74 -6.80
C VAL A 227 -11.45 -11.91 -7.09
N TYR A 228 -11.71 -11.58 -8.37
CA TYR A 228 -12.93 -10.85 -8.75
C TYR A 228 -14.21 -11.63 -8.41
N ASP A 229 -14.23 -12.94 -8.68
CA ASP A 229 -15.38 -13.80 -8.39
C ASP A 229 -15.61 -13.92 -6.86
N SER A 230 -14.55 -13.85 -6.03
CA SER A 230 -14.64 -13.99 -4.57
C SER A 230 -14.98 -12.68 -3.84
N TYR A 231 -14.33 -11.57 -4.21
CA TYR A 231 -14.48 -10.28 -3.52
C TYR A 231 -15.59 -9.40 -4.12
N GLY A 232 -15.93 -9.60 -5.39
CA GLY A 232 -16.76 -8.68 -6.16
C GLY A 232 -16.06 -7.35 -6.50
N PRO A 233 -16.61 -6.56 -7.44
CA PRO A 233 -15.95 -5.34 -7.92
C PRO A 233 -15.83 -4.25 -6.86
N ASP A 234 -16.73 -4.20 -5.88
CA ASP A 234 -16.79 -3.11 -4.89
C ASP A 234 -15.64 -3.16 -3.86
N ARG A 235 -14.95 -4.30 -3.76
CA ARG A 235 -13.82 -4.48 -2.84
C ARG A 235 -12.47 -4.59 -3.56
N LEU A 236 -12.41 -4.30 -4.84
CA LEU A 236 -11.19 -4.30 -5.64
C LEU A 236 -10.82 -2.87 -6.05
N MET A 237 -9.57 -2.51 -5.89
CA MET A 237 -9.04 -1.21 -6.24
C MET A 237 -7.92 -1.37 -7.26
N TRP A 238 -8.05 -0.69 -8.40
CA TRP A 238 -6.92 -0.54 -9.31
C TRP A 238 -5.90 0.46 -8.73
N ALA A 239 -4.63 0.25 -9.05
CA ALA A 239 -3.55 1.18 -8.75
C ALA A 239 -2.39 1.01 -9.74
N SER A 240 -1.70 2.10 -10.04
CA SER A 240 -0.52 2.07 -10.91
C SER A 240 0.72 1.52 -10.22
N ASP A 241 0.87 1.74 -8.93
CA ASP A 241 2.13 1.56 -8.18
C ASP A 241 3.29 2.38 -8.80
N ALA A 242 2.96 3.55 -9.37
CA ALA A 242 3.98 4.48 -9.88
C ALA A 242 4.80 5.07 -8.71
N PRO A 243 6.09 5.36 -8.92
CA PRO A 243 6.90 5.17 -10.10
C PRO A 243 7.61 3.81 -10.24
N PRO A 244 7.60 2.86 -9.26
CA PRO A 244 8.26 1.57 -9.47
C PRO A 244 7.81 0.85 -10.75
N ALA A 245 6.53 0.83 -11.03
CA ALA A 245 5.98 0.21 -12.23
C ALA A 245 6.46 0.89 -13.53
N LEU A 246 6.69 2.21 -13.50
CA LEU A 246 7.15 2.97 -14.68
C LEU A 246 8.57 2.63 -15.16
N MET A 247 9.32 1.86 -14.37
CA MET A 247 10.60 1.30 -14.80
C MET A 247 10.42 0.08 -15.72
N HIS A 248 9.22 -0.46 -15.84
CA HIS A 248 8.91 -1.69 -16.56
C HIS A 248 7.92 -1.49 -17.70
N GLU A 249 6.96 -0.59 -17.52
CA GLU A 249 5.87 -0.32 -18.46
C GLU A 249 5.43 1.14 -18.38
N SER A 250 4.77 1.66 -19.41
CA SER A 250 4.25 3.02 -19.37
C SER A 250 3.01 3.12 -18.46
N TYR A 251 2.67 4.33 -18.02
CA TYR A 251 1.43 4.57 -17.27
C TYR A 251 0.19 4.23 -18.13
N GLU A 252 0.26 4.47 -19.45
CA GLU A 252 -0.79 4.11 -20.41
C GLU A 252 -1.04 2.61 -20.48
N ASP A 253 0.02 1.79 -20.41
CA ASP A 253 -0.11 0.32 -20.46
C ASP A 253 -0.78 -0.27 -19.21
N GLN A 254 -0.86 0.50 -18.11
CA GLN A 254 -1.46 0.08 -16.85
C GLN A 254 -2.94 0.45 -16.72
N VAL A 255 -3.41 1.45 -17.48
CA VAL A 255 -4.79 1.97 -17.45
C VAL A 255 -5.66 1.26 -18.49
#